data_c721769de58faf4da241efb4d66cba60
#
_entry.id   c721769de58faf4da241efb4d66cba60
#
_cell.length_a   1.000
_cell.length_b   1.000
_cell.length_c   1.000
_cell.angle_alpha   90.00
_cell.angle_beta   90.00
_cell.angle_gamma   90.00
#
_symmetry.space_group_name_H-M   'P 1'
#
loop_
_entity.id
_entity.type
_entity.pdbx_description
1 polymer ?
#
loop_
_entity_poly.entity_id
_entity_poly.type
_entity_poly.pdbx_seq_one_letter_code
_entity_poly.pdbx_strand_id
1 'polypeptide(L)'
;MPIINVEPRTRAQESTNAIERMYITMRHLFNRGFYKPMGVSGESLRESLLTIRPEIYGSIAEDKIELSGLLYVMDRLPMGIEECTYINLTSDEGYSGSHFKAIVPKKRRRNCYRIDKHQMNIEITRGRSEIYDILTHLTFLMIESHKIMKRVIIGENGNTTRDWNCLEDAVQKKKLSQEEKEVAITHTANILGRTFEEVVNVYDDFATPHNPNQFLSTIYHLGLLGKREIMDEQKRVVTFSPVLRERLGHHIHGDRWATRIKKHLIDHDLFDRPLHIISANLHSVMNSIYGPKALKTEMEKKGRMEVFASLSNDAGKKNRDVIKKMALKNGMQELKDESGTNIDVQIFDTARFQFEQVGFCEDSFRESGTDQKPVIIVMDYAFGEQAYETLDELLKPYKAGKDDYKMMNIKSISIMGKAGILEGEKGDIMVPDAHVFEGTADNYPFKNRLSKKDLKTDGLSVVSGSMVTVLGTSLQNKDVLEYFYNSSWRVIGLEMEGAHYQKAIQAASKVRRSISKKVKVRYAYYASDNPLKTGHTLASGGLGLTGVKPVYVITEKILEQILENSVVKPVAPDA
;
A
#
# COMPACT_ATOMS: atom_id res chain seq x y z
N MET A 1 -34.12 -31.30 -24.31
CA MET A 1 -33.54 -30.15 -23.64
C MET A 1 -32.61 -29.47 -24.62
N PRO A 2 -32.73 -28.17 -24.91
CA PRO A 2 -31.78 -27.50 -25.79
C PRO A 2 -30.40 -27.54 -25.10
N ILE A 3 -29.39 -28.02 -25.83
CA ILE A 3 -27.99 -27.92 -25.43
C ILE A 3 -27.67 -26.44 -25.47
N ILE A 4 -27.59 -25.81 -24.27
CA ILE A 4 -27.09 -24.46 -24.17
C ILE A 4 -25.60 -24.57 -24.53
N ASN A 5 -25.24 -24.11 -25.73
CA ASN A 5 -23.85 -23.91 -26.11
C ASN A 5 -23.30 -22.78 -25.21
N VAL A 6 -22.74 -23.14 -24.08
CA VAL A 6 -22.02 -22.19 -23.23
C VAL A 6 -20.68 -21.94 -23.95
N GLU A 7 -20.52 -20.77 -24.50
CA GLU A 7 -19.21 -20.36 -25.04
C GLU A 7 -18.12 -20.54 -23.96
N PRO A 8 -16.95 -21.06 -24.35
CA PRO A 8 -15.86 -21.25 -23.41
C PRO A 8 -15.46 -19.86 -22.81
N ARG A 9 -15.29 -19.82 -21.49
CA ARG A 9 -14.88 -18.60 -20.80
C ARG A 9 -13.54 -18.11 -21.34
N THR A 10 -13.41 -16.79 -21.44
CA THR A 10 -12.11 -16.17 -21.73
C THR A 10 -11.20 -16.27 -20.50
N ARG A 11 -9.88 -16.19 -20.69
CA ARG A 11 -8.91 -16.17 -19.56
C ARG A 11 -9.19 -15.04 -18.58
N ALA A 12 -9.55 -13.85 -19.06
CA ALA A 12 -9.94 -12.74 -18.20
C ALA A 12 -11.15 -13.09 -17.32
N GLN A 13 -12.18 -13.74 -17.88
CA GLN A 13 -13.35 -14.20 -17.11
C GLN A 13 -13.00 -15.28 -16.09
N GLU A 14 -12.13 -16.23 -16.45
CA GLU A 14 -11.64 -17.25 -15.51
C GLU A 14 -10.87 -16.63 -14.36
N SER A 15 -9.99 -15.69 -14.65
CA SER A 15 -9.20 -14.97 -13.65
C SER A 15 -10.08 -14.11 -12.75
N THR A 16 -11.06 -13.37 -13.29
CA THR A 16 -12.03 -12.60 -12.50
C THR A 16 -12.82 -13.51 -11.56
N ASN A 17 -13.33 -14.63 -12.05
CA ASN A 17 -14.04 -15.60 -11.21
C ASN A 17 -13.13 -16.21 -10.12
N ALA A 18 -11.85 -16.41 -10.42
CA ALA A 18 -10.89 -16.91 -9.44
C ALA A 18 -10.57 -15.85 -8.36
N ILE A 19 -10.48 -14.57 -8.74
CA ILE A 19 -10.34 -13.45 -7.79
C ILE A 19 -11.55 -13.40 -6.85
N GLU A 20 -12.77 -13.40 -7.38
CA GLU A 20 -14.00 -13.42 -6.58
C GLU A 20 -14.04 -14.61 -5.61
N ARG A 21 -13.76 -15.82 -6.10
CA ARG A 21 -13.69 -17.03 -5.27
C ARG A 21 -12.66 -16.89 -4.15
N MET A 22 -11.51 -16.35 -4.45
CA MET A 22 -10.44 -16.15 -3.47
C MET A 22 -10.91 -15.24 -2.34
N TYR A 23 -11.59 -14.14 -2.64
CA TYR A 23 -12.14 -13.21 -1.63
C TYR A 23 -13.25 -13.85 -0.80
N ILE A 24 -14.19 -14.56 -1.41
CA ILE A 24 -15.25 -15.27 -0.72
C ILE A 24 -14.64 -16.29 0.24
N THR A 25 -13.65 -17.05 -0.23
CA THR A 25 -12.95 -18.05 0.59
C THR A 25 -12.22 -17.41 1.76
N MET A 26 -11.45 -16.33 1.54
CA MET A 26 -10.74 -15.63 2.61
C MET A 26 -11.71 -15.06 3.66
N ARG A 27 -12.84 -14.47 3.24
CA ARG A 27 -13.89 -13.99 4.16
C ARG A 27 -14.49 -15.14 4.96
N HIS A 28 -14.73 -16.28 4.34
CA HIS A 28 -15.21 -17.49 5.03
C HIS A 28 -14.20 -18.00 6.06
N LEU A 29 -12.92 -18.06 5.71
CA LEU A 29 -11.84 -18.47 6.61
C LEU A 29 -11.74 -17.55 7.84
N PHE A 30 -11.84 -16.26 7.63
CA PHE A 30 -11.87 -15.29 8.72
C PHE A 30 -13.05 -15.54 9.68
N ASN A 31 -14.26 -15.72 9.14
CA ASN A 31 -15.45 -16.01 9.96
C ASN A 31 -15.32 -17.33 10.70
N ARG A 32 -14.72 -18.35 10.08
CA ARG A 32 -14.46 -19.65 10.69
C ARG A 32 -13.43 -19.58 11.82
N GLY A 33 -12.50 -18.61 11.77
CA GLY A 33 -11.49 -18.38 12.80
C GLY A 33 -10.16 -19.10 12.59
N PHE A 34 -10.00 -19.86 11.52
CA PHE A 34 -8.74 -20.52 11.17
C PHE A 34 -8.63 -20.85 9.68
N TYR A 35 -7.40 -20.96 9.23
CA TYR A 35 -7.00 -21.36 7.89
C TYR A 35 -5.95 -22.47 7.99
N LYS A 36 -6.24 -23.61 7.36
CA LYS A 36 -5.29 -24.71 7.19
C LYS A 36 -4.89 -24.78 5.72
N PRO A 37 -3.65 -24.40 5.36
CA PRO A 37 -3.21 -24.41 3.95
C PRO A 37 -3.38 -25.76 3.25
N MET A 38 -3.16 -26.87 3.97
CA MET A 38 -3.35 -28.25 3.48
C MET A 38 -4.79 -28.78 3.60
N GLY A 39 -5.73 -27.97 4.04
CA GLY A 39 -7.16 -28.33 4.08
C GLY A 39 -7.90 -27.91 2.80
N VAL A 40 -9.16 -28.35 2.66
CA VAL A 40 -10.02 -28.06 1.50
C VAL A 40 -10.06 -26.56 1.14
N SER A 41 -10.19 -25.68 2.14
CA SER A 41 -10.18 -24.23 1.89
C SER A 41 -8.82 -23.70 1.44
N GLY A 42 -7.74 -24.33 1.90
CA GLY A 42 -6.38 -24.03 1.46
C GLY A 42 -6.15 -24.44 0.00
N GLU A 43 -6.67 -25.61 -0.37
CA GLU A 43 -6.65 -26.07 -1.76
C GLU A 43 -7.41 -25.09 -2.68
N SER A 44 -8.60 -24.63 -2.27
CA SER A 44 -9.37 -23.64 -3.01
C SER A 44 -8.61 -22.32 -3.21
N LEU A 45 -7.88 -21.81 -2.19
CA LEU A 45 -7.03 -20.63 -2.34
C LEU A 45 -5.86 -20.89 -3.29
N ARG A 46 -5.21 -22.05 -3.16
CA ARG A 46 -4.11 -22.48 -4.02
C ARG A 46 -4.54 -22.53 -5.47
N GLU A 47 -5.66 -23.21 -5.78
CA GLU A 47 -6.21 -23.31 -7.13
C GLU A 47 -6.58 -21.94 -7.71
N SER A 48 -7.20 -21.08 -6.89
CA SER A 48 -7.53 -19.72 -7.31
C SER A 48 -6.27 -18.94 -7.67
N LEU A 49 -5.22 -18.99 -6.84
CA LEU A 49 -3.97 -18.29 -7.09
C LEU A 49 -3.21 -18.83 -8.32
N LEU A 50 -3.23 -20.15 -8.54
CA LEU A 50 -2.69 -20.79 -9.73
C LEU A 50 -3.49 -20.44 -11.00
N THR A 51 -4.80 -20.22 -10.90
CA THR A 51 -5.65 -19.77 -12.01
C THR A 51 -5.37 -18.31 -12.36
N ILE A 52 -5.30 -17.43 -11.35
CA ILE A 52 -5.05 -16.00 -11.52
C ILE A 52 -3.66 -15.76 -12.12
N ARG A 53 -2.63 -16.52 -11.71
CA ARG A 53 -1.23 -16.31 -12.13
C ARG A 53 -0.83 -14.84 -12.07
N PRO A 54 -0.82 -14.23 -10.86
CA PRO A 54 -0.48 -12.82 -10.74
C PRO A 54 0.89 -12.54 -11.36
N GLU A 55 1.05 -11.39 -12.01
CA GLU A 55 2.32 -11.00 -12.65
C GLU A 55 3.53 -11.08 -11.72
N ILE A 56 3.34 -10.73 -10.44
CA ILE A 56 4.38 -10.84 -9.40
C ILE A 56 4.82 -12.30 -9.15
N TYR A 57 3.97 -13.26 -9.50
CA TYR A 57 4.21 -14.69 -9.34
C TYR A 57 4.23 -15.40 -10.70
N GLY A 58 4.80 -14.77 -11.73
CA GLY A 58 4.72 -15.18 -13.13
C GLY A 58 4.93 -16.66 -13.39
N SER A 59 5.90 -17.30 -12.72
CA SER A 59 6.18 -18.73 -12.83
C SER A 59 5.51 -19.60 -11.76
N ILE A 60 4.49 -19.10 -11.04
CA ILE A 60 3.83 -19.84 -9.95
C ILE A 60 3.25 -21.20 -10.39
N ALA A 61 2.78 -21.31 -11.64
CA ALA A 61 2.22 -22.53 -12.20
C ALA A 61 3.28 -23.49 -12.80
N GLU A 62 4.54 -23.06 -12.86
CA GLU A 62 5.64 -23.87 -13.36
C GLU A 62 6.28 -24.69 -12.22
N ASP A 63 7.03 -25.74 -12.57
CA ASP A 63 7.73 -26.55 -11.57
C ASP A 63 8.96 -25.87 -10.94
N LYS A 64 9.50 -24.83 -11.59
CA LYS A 64 10.59 -24.02 -11.03
C LYS A 64 10.09 -23.04 -9.97
N ILE A 65 10.97 -22.68 -9.05
CA ILE A 65 10.64 -21.73 -7.96
C ILE A 65 10.60 -20.29 -8.49
N GLU A 66 9.59 -19.52 -8.07
CA GLU A 66 9.41 -18.12 -8.44
C GLU A 66 10.24 -17.18 -7.54
N LEU A 67 11.46 -16.82 -8.02
CA LEU A 67 12.44 -16.07 -7.21
C LEU A 67 11.98 -14.62 -6.92
N SER A 68 11.45 -13.91 -7.90
CA SER A 68 11.01 -12.52 -7.74
C SER A 68 9.80 -12.43 -6.80
N GLY A 69 8.86 -13.36 -6.95
CA GLY A 69 7.71 -13.49 -6.06
C GLY A 69 8.13 -13.86 -4.64
N LEU A 70 9.14 -14.73 -4.49
CA LEU A 70 9.66 -15.10 -3.17
C LEU A 70 10.28 -13.88 -2.46
N LEU A 71 11.12 -13.12 -3.14
CA LEU A 71 11.70 -11.88 -2.59
C LEU A 71 10.59 -10.88 -2.22
N TYR A 72 9.61 -10.71 -3.13
CA TYR A 72 8.47 -9.82 -2.88
C TYR A 72 7.72 -10.18 -1.60
N VAL A 73 7.44 -11.46 -1.38
CA VAL A 73 6.70 -11.95 -0.22
C VAL A 73 7.53 -11.85 1.06
N MET A 74 8.81 -12.26 1.01
CA MET A 74 9.70 -12.21 2.17
C MET A 74 9.93 -10.78 2.68
N ASP A 75 9.95 -9.78 1.79
CA ASP A 75 10.02 -8.37 2.19
C ASP A 75 8.74 -7.87 2.90
N ARG A 76 7.61 -8.58 2.76
CA ARG A 76 6.28 -8.20 3.29
C ARG A 76 5.79 -9.03 4.46
N LEU A 77 6.45 -10.12 4.74
CA LEU A 77 6.23 -10.96 5.92
C LEU A 77 7.35 -10.77 6.94
N PRO A 78 7.11 -11.06 8.22
CA PRO A 78 8.14 -10.93 9.25
C PRO A 78 9.27 -11.95 9.03
N MET A 79 10.48 -11.51 9.31
CA MET A 79 11.68 -12.39 9.29
C MET A 79 11.47 -13.60 10.21
N GLY A 80 11.77 -14.78 9.72
CA GLY A 80 11.58 -16.05 10.41
C GLY A 80 10.20 -16.68 10.20
N ILE A 81 9.34 -16.11 9.34
CA ILE A 81 8.02 -16.69 9.00
C ILE A 81 8.18 -18.06 8.31
N GLU A 82 9.28 -18.26 7.60
CA GLU A 82 9.64 -19.49 6.90
C GLU A 82 9.92 -20.68 7.83
N GLU A 83 10.06 -20.42 9.13
CA GLU A 83 10.27 -21.45 10.14
C GLU A 83 8.97 -21.81 10.90
N CYS A 84 7.92 -20.98 10.75
CA CYS A 84 6.73 -21.06 11.59
C CYS A 84 5.68 -22.04 11.04
N THR A 85 5.20 -22.92 11.91
CA THR A 85 4.08 -23.84 11.63
C THR A 85 2.76 -23.29 12.14
N TYR A 86 2.79 -22.38 13.13
CA TYR A 86 1.62 -21.73 13.70
C TYR A 86 1.72 -20.22 13.55
N ILE A 87 0.76 -19.62 12.87
CA ILE A 87 0.68 -18.18 12.64
C ILE A 87 -0.63 -17.68 13.22
N ASN A 88 -0.58 -16.75 14.16
CA ASN A 88 -1.77 -16.18 14.77
C ASN A 88 -1.93 -14.71 14.33
N LEU A 89 -3.01 -14.41 13.63
CA LEU A 89 -3.39 -13.04 13.30
C LEU A 89 -4.17 -12.46 14.48
N THR A 90 -3.61 -11.39 15.07
CA THR A 90 -4.11 -10.74 16.29
C THR A 90 -4.55 -9.32 15.99
N SER A 91 -5.30 -8.72 16.90
CA SER A 91 -5.51 -7.27 16.96
C SER A 91 -4.50 -6.65 17.94
N ASP A 92 -4.75 -5.44 18.38
CA ASP A 92 -4.04 -4.77 19.48
C ASP A 92 -4.37 -5.48 20.81
N GLU A 93 -3.61 -6.52 21.13
CA GLU A 93 -3.78 -7.39 22.32
C GLU A 93 -2.68 -7.19 23.36
N GLY A 94 -2.00 -6.05 23.30
CA GLY A 94 -1.03 -5.65 24.32
C GLY A 94 0.38 -6.22 24.15
N TYR A 95 0.69 -6.87 23.01
CA TYR A 95 2.04 -7.39 22.75
C TYR A 95 3.10 -6.28 22.72
N SER A 96 2.74 -5.06 22.33
CA SER A 96 3.64 -3.91 22.33
C SER A 96 4.15 -3.52 23.74
N GLY A 97 3.39 -3.84 24.78
CA GLY A 97 3.79 -3.65 26.18
C GLY A 97 4.45 -4.88 26.83
N SER A 98 4.68 -5.95 26.08
CA SER A 98 5.26 -7.20 26.57
C SER A 98 6.78 -7.23 26.42
N HIS A 99 7.40 -8.35 26.84
CA HIS A 99 8.83 -8.59 26.64
C HIS A 99 9.20 -8.98 25.20
N PHE A 100 8.21 -9.27 24.34
CA PHE A 100 8.46 -9.61 22.95
C PHE A 100 8.90 -8.37 22.15
N LYS A 101 9.95 -8.53 21.36
CA LYS A 101 10.41 -7.46 20.45
C LYS A 101 9.62 -7.50 19.16
N ALA A 102 9.14 -6.35 18.73
CA ALA A 102 8.45 -6.21 17.45
C ALA A 102 9.41 -6.48 16.27
N ILE A 103 8.96 -7.34 15.36
CA ILE A 103 9.59 -7.59 14.06
C ILE A 103 8.72 -6.89 13.01
N VAL A 104 9.28 -5.88 12.34
CA VAL A 104 8.54 -5.12 11.31
C VAL A 104 9.07 -5.54 9.94
N PRO A 105 8.22 -6.05 9.04
CA PRO A 105 8.63 -6.39 7.67
C PRO A 105 9.20 -5.19 6.91
N LYS A 106 10.16 -5.42 6.02
CA LYS A 106 10.84 -4.35 5.25
C LYS A 106 9.87 -3.46 4.47
N LYS A 107 8.81 -4.03 3.89
CA LYS A 107 7.86 -3.35 2.99
C LYS A 107 6.43 -3.26 3.54
N ARG A 108 6.19 -3.51 4.81
CA ARG A 108 4.89 -3.38 5.48
C ARG A 108 5.06 -2.77 6.87
N ARG A 109 4.19 -1.85 7.23
CA ARG A 109 4.15 -1.23 8.56
C ARG A 109 3.20 -2.02 9.45
N ARG A 110 3.63 -3.17 9.96
CA ARG A 110 2.88 -3.99 10.92
C ARG A 110 3.81 -4.57 11.95
N ASN A 111 3.35 -4.67 13.19
CA ASN A 111 4.10 -5.32 14.24
C ASN A 111 3.87 -6.82 14.19
N CYS A 112 4.94 -7.58 14.30
CA CYS A 112 4.88 -9.03 14.41
C CYS A 112 5.73 -9.45 15.60
N TYR A 113 5.36 -10.53 16.25
CA TYR A 113 6.01 -10.99 17.47
C TYR A 113 6.28 -12.48 17.36
N ARG A 114 7.56 -12.87 17.49
CA ARG A 114 7.94 -14.27 17.55
C ARG A 114 7.74 -14.77 18.98
N ILE A 115 6.80 -15.68 19.15
CA ILE A 115 6.43 -16.20 20.47
C ILE A 115 7.38 -17.33 20.87
N ASP A 116 7.65 -18.23 19.93
CA ASP A 116 8.62 -19.31 20.08
C ASP A 116 9.23 -19.70 18.73
N LYS A 117 9.94 -20.85 18.67
CA LYS A 117 10.58 -21.35 17.46
C LYS A 117 9.59 -21.60 16.30
N HIS A 118 8.34 -21.89 16.59
CA HIS A 118 7.34 -22.33 15.61
C HIS A 118 6.14 -21.39 15.48
N GLN A 119 6.01 -20.40 16.38
CA GLN A 119 4.85 -19.52 16.44
C GLN A 119 5.21 -18.06 16.16
N MET A 120 4.46 -17.45 15.24
CA MET A 120 4.50 -16.03 14.92
C MET A 120 3.12 -15.41 15.12
N ASN A 121 3.04 -14.32 15.88
CA ASN A 121 1.85 -13.48 15.95
C ASN A 121 2.03 -12.27 15.04
N ILE A 122 1.00 -11.95 14.26
CA ILE A 122 0.98 -10.80 13.33
C ILE A 122 -0.18 -9.89 13.72
N GLU A 123 0.13 -8.66 14.08
CA GLU A 123 -0.85 -7.67 14.51
C GLU A 123 -1.52 -7.02 13.30
N ILE A 124 -2.85 -7.07 13.25
CA ILE A 124 -3.70 -6.54 12.18
C ILE A 124 -4.37 -5.26 12.67
N THR A 125 -4.04 -4.15 12.07
CA THR A 125 -4.56 -2.82 12.43
C THR A 125 -5.19 -2.07 11.25
N ARG A 126 -5.04 -2.57 10.02
CA ARG A 126 -5.43 -1.90 8.77
C ARG A 126 -6.54 -2.63 8.01
N GLY A 127 -7.43 -3.29 8.73
CA GLY A 127 -8.64 -3.87 8.16
C GLY A 127 -8.44 -5.16 7.36
N ARG A 128 -9.44 -5.51 6.55
CA ARG A 128 -9.49 -6.78 5.79
C ARG A 128 -8.41 -6.89 4.73
N SER A 129 -8.07 -5.79 4.07
CA SER A 129 -7.03 -5.80 3.02
C SER A 129 -5.69 -6.33 3.53
N GLU A 130 -5.37 -6.07 4.80
CA GLU A 130 -4.15 -6.59 5.42
C GLU A 130 -4.20 -8.10 5.65
N ILE A 131 -5.36 -8.62 6.04
CA ILE A 131 -5.57 -10.08 6.18
C ILE A 131 -5.43 -10.76 4.82
N TYR A 132 -6.04 -10.19 3.78
CA TYR A 132 -5.97 -10.74 2.42
C TYR A 132 -4.55 -10.74 1.87
N ASP A 133 -3.79 -9.66 2.10
CA ASP A 133 -2.37 -9.56 1.76
C ASP A 133 -1.56 -10.71 2.40
N ILE A 134 -1.76 -10.95 3.70
CA ILE A 134 -1.06 -12.00 4.44
C ILE A 134 -1.46 -13.39 3.95
N LEU A 135 -2.76 -13.67 3.82
CA LEU A 135 -3.22 -15.01 3.39
C LEU A 135 -2.76 -15.34 1.98
N THR A 136 -2.75 -14.37 1.07
CA THR A 136 -2.22 -14.55 -0.29
C THR A 136 -0.73 -14.89 -0.26
N HIS A 137 0.06 -14.14 0.53
CA HIS A 137 1.49 -14.40 0.67
C HIS A 137 1.78 -15.77 1.29
N LEU A 138 1.05 -16.16 2.33
CA LEU A 138 1.22 -17.47 2.96
C LEU A 138 0.81 -18.62 2.02
N THR A 139 -0.22 -18.42 1.20
CA THR A 139 -0.61 -19.39 0.17
C THR A 139 0.47 -19.55 -0.89
N PHE A 140 1.08 -18.44 -1.35
CA PHE A 140 2.22 -18.48 -2.25
C PHE A 140 3.42 -19.23 -1.64
N LEU A 141 3.82 -18.90 -0.40
CA LEU A 141 4.92 -19.61 0.28
C LEU A 141 4.65 -21.10 0.42
N MET A 142 3.40 -21.51 0.63
CA MET A 142 3.05 -22.93 0.67
C MET A 142 3.26 -23.58 -0.70
N ILE A 143 2.83 -22.94 -1.79
CA ILE A 143 3.02 -23.46 -3.15
C ILE A 143 4.51 -23.66 -3.43
N GLU A 144 5.32 -22.64 -3.17
CA GLU A 144 6.78 -22.71 -3.40
C GLU A 144 7.46 -23.75 -2.48
N SER A 145 7.05 -23.83 -1.23
CA SER A 145 7.51 -24.85 -0.28
C SER A 145 7.28 -26.28 -0.79
N HIS A 146 6.11 -26.53 -1.38
CA HIS A 146 5.79 -27.84 -1.96
C HIS A 146 6.58 -28.13 -3.24
N LYS A 147 6.86 -27.11 -4.06
CA LYS A 147 7.73 -27.29 -5.23
C LYS A 147 9.15 -27.66 -4.82
N ILE A 148 9.72 -26.97 -3.80
CA ILE A 148 11.03 -27.30 -3.25
C ILE A 148 11.04 -28.75 -2.77
N MET A 149 10.05 -29.13 -1.95
CA MET A 149 9.95 -30.47 -1.38
C MET A 149 9.91 -31.56 -2.48
N LYS A 150 9.10 -31.39 -3.54
CA LYS A 150 9.02 -32.35 -4.66
C LYS A 150 10.37 -32.60 -5.35
N ARG A 151 11.26 -31.62 -5.36
CA ARG A 151 12.61 -31.73 -5.96
C ARG A 151 13.66 -32.28 -5.00
N VAL A 152 13.36 -32.27 -3.71
CA VAL A 152 14.31 -32.66 -2.65
C VAL A 152 14.12 -34.12 -2.24
N ILE A 153 12.90 -34.65 -2.25
CA ILE A 153 12.60 -36.01 -1.79
C ILE A 153 12.71 -37.02 -2.93
N ILE A 154 13.44 -38.12 -2.66
CA ILE A 154 13.57 -39.25 -3.57
C ILE A 154 12.76 -40.43 -3.02
N GLY A 155 11.77 -40.86 -3.78
CA GLY A 155 10.94 -42.02 -3.45
C GLY A 155 10.05 -41.84 -2.23
N GLU A 156 9.31 -42.90 -1.89
CA GLU A 156 8.31 -42.87 -0.80
C GLU A 156 8.94 -42.90 0.61
N ASN A 157 10.24 -43.29 0.71
CA ASN A 157 10.93 -43.42 1.99
C ASN A 157 11.47 -42.09 2.56
N GLY A 158 11.21 -40.95 1.90
CA GLY A 158 11.61 -39.65 2.39
C GLY A 158 13.11 -39.35 2.34
N ASN A 159 13.88 -40.14 1.57
CA ASN A 159 15.31 -39.87 1.35
C ASN A 159 15.49 -38.54 0.62
N THR A 160 16.53 -37.79 1.01
CA THR A 160 16.81 -36.45 0.43
C THR A 160 17.89 -36.53 -0.65
N THR A 161 17.83 -35.61 -1.61
CA THR A 161 18.84 -35.47 -2.66
C THR A 161 20.18 -35.00 -2.09
N ARG A 162 21.29 -35.26 -2.82
CA ARG A 162 22.61 -34.72 -2.48
C ARG A 162 22.58 -33.18 -2.41
N ASP A 163 21.86 -32.52 -3.32
CA ASP A 163 21.76 -31.07 -3.33
C ASP A 163 21.17 -30.53 -2.04
N TRP A 164 20.15 -31.22 -1.48
CA TRP A 164 19.58 -30.86 -0.19
C TRP A 164 20.54 -30.99 0.96
N ASN A 165 21.31 -32.10 1.02
CA ASN A 165 22.26 -32.32 2.08
C ASN A 165 23.38 -31.26 2.06
N CYS A 166 23.82 -30.85 0.86
CA CYS A 166 24.79 -29.76 0.71
C CYS A 166 24.21 -28.39 1.16
N LEU A 167 22.93 -28.14 0.89
CA LEU A 167 22.26 -26.94 1.39
C LEU A 167 22.11 -26.95 2.91
N GLU A 168 21.74 -28.09 3.50
CA GLU A 168 21.64 -28.27 4.95
C GLU A 168 22.96 -28.01 5.64
N ASP A 169 24.07 -28.62 5.14
CA ASP A 169 25.43 -28.41 5.65
C ASP A 169 25.84 -26.93 5.58
N ALA A 170 25.51 -26.25 4.48
CA ALA A 170 25.78 -24.82 4.31
C ALA A 170 25.00 -23.93 5.30
N VAL A 171 23.73 -24.25 5.56
CA VAL A 171 22.89 -23.49 6.51
C VAL A 171 23.32 -23.67 7.96
N GLN A 172 23.89 -24.86 8.32
CA GLN A 172 24.39 -25.12 9.66
C GLN A 172 25.68 -24.37 9.98
N LYS A 173 26.45 -23.96 8.95
CA LYS A 173 27.69 -23.21 9.13
C LYS A 173 27.42 -21.74 9.45
N LYS A 174 28.06 -21.19 10.47
CA LYS A 174 27.93 -19.77 10.84
C LYS A 174 28.53 -18.81 9.80
N LYS A 175 29.54 -19.25 9.07
CA LYS A 175 30.23 -18.49 8.01
C LYS A 175 30.61 -19.44 6.89
N LEU A 176 30.45 -18.99 5.66
CA LEU A 176 30.88 -19.70 4.46
C LEU A 176 32.07 -18.96 3.84
N SER A 177 33.06 -19.71 3.35
CA SER A 177 34.05 -19.16 2.43
C SER A 177 33.39 -18.83 1.09
N GLN A 178 34.10 -18.10 0.22
CA GLN A 178 33.58 -17.77 -1.11
C GLN A 178 33.30 -19.02 -1.94
N GLU A 179 34.22 -20.00 -1.90
CA GLU A 179 34.07 -21.28 -2.59
C GLU A 179 32.87 -22.09 -2.05
N GLU A 180 32.72 -22.16 -0.73
CA GLU A 180 31.58 -22.84 -0.09
C GLU A 180 30.26 -22.16 -0.45
N LYS A 181 30.24 -20.82 -0.54
CA LYS A 181 29.04 -20.06 -0.99
C LYS A 181 28.67 -20.42 -2.42
N GLU A 182 29.63 -20.46 -3.35
CA GLU A 182 29.39 -20.80 -4.76
C GLU A 182 28.88 -22.25 -4.92
N VAL A 183 29.45 -23.17 -4.18
CA VAL A 183 28.99 -24.57 -4.14
C VAL A 183 27.57 -24.65 -3.60
N ALA A 184 27.25 -23.96 -2.49
CA ALA A 184 25.92 -23.94 -1.92
C ALA A 184 24.89 -23.32 -2.87
N ILE A 185 25.24 -22.23 -3.56
CA ILE A 185 24.39 -21.60 -4.58
C ILE A 185 24.11 -22.56 -5.74
N THR A 186 25.15 -23.31 -6.21
CA THR A 186 24.99 -24.28 -7.29
C THR A 186 23.98 -25.37 -6.93
N HIS A 187 24.14 -26.00 -5.76
CA HIS A 187 23.21 -27.02 -5.27
C HIS A 187 21.79 -26.45 -5.04
N THR A 188 21.70 -25.21 -4.51
CA THR A 188 20.42 -24.53 -4.32
C THR A 188 19.75 -24.24 -5.66
N ALA A 189 20.47 -23.81 -6.68
CA ALA A 189 19.95 -23.58 -8.03
C ALA A 189 19.32 -24.85 -8.61
N ASN A 190 19.96 -26.01 -8.43
CA ASN A 190 19.41 -27.31 -8.83
C ASN A 190 18.07 -27.61 -8.13
N ILE A 191 18.01 -27.41 -6.80
CA ILE A 191 16.77 -27.56 -6.03
C ILE A 191 15.67 -26.64 -6.56
N LEU A 192 16.00 -25.40 -6.91
CA LEU A 192 15.04 -24.41 -7.36
C LEU A 192 14.63 -24.57 -8.83
N GLY A 193 15.34 -25.41 -9.61
CA GLY A 193 15.16 -25.54 -11.07
C GLY A 193 15.52 -24.25 -11.79
N ARG A 194 16.55 -23.57 -11.30
CA ARG A 194 17.05 -22.28 -11.80
C ARG A 194 18.49 -22.39 -12.23
N THR A 195 18.97 -21.46 -13.01
CA THR A 195 20.39 -21.33 -13.31
C THR A 195 21.15 -20.71 -12.14
N PHE A 196 22.45 -20.92 -12.10
CA PHE A 196 23.34 -20.28 -11.12
C PHE A 196 23.23 -18.75 -11.17
N GLU A 197 23.21 -18.17 -12.37
CA GLU A 197 23.09 -16.72 -12.58
C GLU A 197 21.77 -16.15 -12.06
N GLU A 198 20.63 -16.84 -12.32
CA GLU A 198 19.33 -16.42 -11.80
C GLU A 198 19.33 -16.35 -10.26
N VAL A 199 20.00 -17.30 -9.60
CA VAL A 199 20.09 -17.34 -8.14
C VAL A 199 21.03 -16.25 -7.62
N VAL A 200 22.20 -16.08 -8.23
CA VAL A 200 23.18 -15.04 -7.84
C VAL A 200 22.54 -13.64 -7.92
N ASN A 201 21.75 -13.36 -8.95
CA ASN A 201 21.11 -12.06 -9.16
C ASN A 201 20.14 -11.66 -8.03
N VAL A 202 19.60 -12.60 -7.29
CA VAL A 202 18.66 -12.32 -6.19
C VAL A 202 19.25 -12.61 -4.81
N TYR A 203 20.38 -13.30 -4.74
CA TYR A 203 20.94 -13.83 -3.50
C TYR A 203 21.18 -12.76 -2.44
N ASP A 204 21.83 -11.67 -2.83
CA ASP A 204 22.21 -10.60 -1.91
C ASP A 204 21.00 -9.72 -1.50
N ASP A 205 19.89 -9.72 -2.27
CA ASP A 205 18.66 -9.00 -1.93
C ASP A 205 17.96 -9.58 -0.69
N PHE A 206 18.19 -10.88 -0.41
CA PHE A 206 17.71 -11.54 0.82
C PHE A 206 18.59 -11.26 2.03
N ALA A 207 19.81 -10.78 1.85
CA ALA A 207 20.74 -10.59 2.95
C ALA A 207 20.17 -9.68 4.05
N THR A 208 20.49 -10.04 5.29
CA THR A 208 20.15 -9.25 6.46
C THR A 208 21.43 -8.86 7.21
N PRO A 209 21.40 -7.81 8.08
CA PRO A 209 22.57 -7.45 8.89
C PRO A 209 23.08 -8.59 9.78
N HIS A 210 22.21 -9.55 10.11
CA HIS A 210 22.54 -10.68 11.00
C HIS A 210 22.86 -11.97 10.24
N ASN A 211 22.41 -12.11 8.99
CA ASN A 211 22.64 -13.29 8.17
C ASN A 211 22.84 -12.89 6.69
N PRO A 212 24.09 -12.83 6.21
CA PRO A 212 24.36 -12.55 4.80
C PRO A 212 23.91 -13.69 3.87
N ASN A 213 23.72 -14.90 4.41
CA ASN A 213 23.29 -16.10 3.68
C ASN A 213 21.78 -16.39 3.89
N GLN A 214 20.97 -15.36 4.18
CA GLN A 214 19.54 -15.51 4.47
C GLN A 214 18.79 -16.24 3.35
N PHE A 215 19.19 -16.08 2.10
CA PHE A 215 18.60 -16.81 0.97
C PHE A 215 18.65 -18.33 1.18
N LEU A 216 19.82 -18.88 1.48
CA LEU A 216 19.98 -20.33 1.72
C LEU A 216 19.11 -20.81 2.89
N SER A 217 19.10 -20.04 3.97
CA SER A 217 18.27 -20.33 5.15
C SER A 217 16.78 -20.33 4.81
N THR A 218 16.32 -19.36 4.02
CA THR A 218 14.92 -19.27 3.58
C THR A 218 14.51 -20.49 2.76
N ILE A 219 15.32 -20.88 1.76
CA ILE A 219 15.04 -22.06 0.93
C ILE A 219 15.03 -23.34 1.76
N TYR A 220 16.01 -23.51 2.65
CA TYR A 220 16.08 -24.67 3.54
C TYR A 220 14.84 -24.80 4.42
N HIS A 221 14.46 -23.72 5.12
CA HIS A 221 13.31 -23.77 6.02
C HIS A 221 11.99 -23.96 5.28
N LEU A 222 11.78 -23.33 4.11
CA LEU A 222 10.60 -23.58 3.28
C LEU A 222 10.52 -25.04 2.83
N GLY A 223 11.63 -25.63 2.37
CA GLY A 223 11.68 -27.05 2.01
C GLY A 223 11.40 -27.96 3.21
N LEU A 224 11.96 -27.64 4.38
CA LEU A 224 11.73 -28.38 5.62
C LEU A 224 10.25 -28.32 6.06
N LEU A 225 9.58 -27.15 5.94
CA LEU A 225 8.16 -27.03 6.19
C LEU A 225 7.33 -27.92 5.25
N GLY A 226 7.64 -27.89 3.94
CA GLY A 226 6.97 -28.74 2.95
C GLY A 226 7.18 -30.22 3.23
N LYS A 227 8.39 -30.63 3.63
CA LYS A 227 8.69 -32.01 4.03
C LYS A 227 7.83 -32.44 5.23
N ARG A 228 7.80 -31.63 6.30
CA ARG A 228 7.01 -31.92 7.50
C ARG A 228 5.51 -32.02 7.22
N GLU A 229 4.98 -31.16 6.33
CA GLU A 229 3.56 -31.19 5.96
C GLU A 229 3.16 -32.45 5.21
N ILE A 230 4.02 -32.96 4.32
CA ILE A 230 3.68 -34.09 3.45
C ILE A 230 4.09 -35.42 4.08
N MET A 231 5.26 -35.47 4.72
CA MET A 231 5.79 -36.73 5.27
C MET A 231 5.36 -36.97 6.72
N ASP A 232 5.36 -35.90 7.54
CA ASP A 232 5.14 -36.02 8.99
C ASP A 232 3.72 -35.57 9.40
N GLU A 233 2.86 -35.23 8.45
CA GLU A 233 1.51 -34.68 8.64
C GLU A 233 1.44 -33.43 9.55
N GLN A 234 2.57 -32.76 9.78
CA GLN A 234 2.66 -31.55 10.59
C GLN A 234 2.21 -30.32 9.78
N LYS A 235 0.90 -30.13 9.75
CA LYS A 235 0.28 -29.08 8.91
C LYS A 235 0.42 -27.69 9.53
N ARG A 236 0.79 -26.71 8.70
CA ARG A 236 0.73 -25.30 9.08
C ARG A 236 -0.70 -24.89 9.40
N VAL A 237 -0.87 -24.02 10.38
CA VAL A 237 -2.16 -23.46 10.78
C VAL A 237 -2.05 -21.96 10.95
N VAL A 238 -2.99 -21.23 10.37
CA VAL A 238 -3.18 -19.81 10.60
C VAL A 238 -4.48 -19.62 11.38
N THR A 239 -4.44 -18.90 12.48
CA THR A 239 -5.61 -18.60 13.30
C THR A 239 -5.90 -17.12 13.34
N PHE A 240 -7.14 -16.78 13.63
CA PHE A 240 -7.60 -15.41 13.85
C PHE A 240 -8.05 -15.29 15.29
N SER A 241 -7.43 -14.41 16.06
CA SER A 241 -7.78 -14.26 17.47
C SER A 241 -9.24 -13.84 17.65
N PRO A 242 -9.88 -14.19 18.77
CA PRO A 242 -11.25 -13.74 19.06
C PRO A 242 -11.36 -12.21 19.05
N VAL A 243 -10.37 -11.51 19.60
CA VAL A 243 -10.34 -10.05 19.68
C VAL A 243 -10.28 -9.43 18.27
N LEU A 244 -9.45 -9.98 17.37
CA LEU A 244 -9.41 -9.55 15.98
C LEU A 244 -10.77 -9.74 15.29
N ARG A 245 -11.41 -10.89 15.50
CA ARG A 245 -12.70 -11.21 14.88
C ARG A 245 -13.84 -10.31 15.36
N GLU A 246 -13.83 -9.92 16.63
CA GLU A 246 -14.79 -8.96 17.19
C GLU A 246 -14.55 -7.54 16.69
N ARG A 247 -13.28 -7.12 16.57
CA ARG A 247 -12.93 -5.75 16.23
C ARG A 247 -12.98 -5.44 14.74
N LEU A 248 -12.81 -6.43 13.89
CA LEU A 248 -12.77 -6.22 12.44
C LEU A 248 -14.13 -5.71 11.93
N GLY A 249 -14.09 -4.59 11.20
CA GLY A 249 -15.28 -3.92 10.67
C GLY A 249 -15.91 -2.90 11.62
N HIS A 250 -15.43 -2.77 12.85
CA HIS A 250 -15.85 -1.72 13.80
C HIS A 250 -15.03 -0.44 13.70
N HIS A 251 -14.04 -0.38 12.79
CA HIS A 251 -13.19 0.79 12.50
C HIS A 251 -12.51 1.39 13.76
N ILE A 252 -12.20 0.59 14.77
CA ILE A 252 -11.74 1.07 16.07
C ILE A 252 -10.46 1.93 15.95
N HIS A 253 -9.51 1.50 15.13
CA HIS A 253 -8.28 2.25 14.90
C HIS A 253 -8.57 3.56 14.14
N GLY A 254 -9.43 3.50 13.11
CA GLY A 254 -9.88 4.66 12.36
C GLY A 254 -10.64 5.67 13.22
N ASP A 255 -11.52 5.21 14.12
CA ASP A 255 -12.28 6.06 15.04
C ASP A 255 -11.34 6.78 16.03
N ARG A 256 -10.41 6.05 16.68
CA ARG A 256 -9.41 6.66 17.57
C ARG A 256 -8.56 7.70 16.85
N TRP A 257 -8.11 7.38 15.64
CA TRP A 257 -7.34 8.27 14.79
C TRP A 257 -8.12 9.54 14.44
N ALA A 258 -9.34 9.40 13.93
CA ALA A 258 -10.20 10.51 13.56
C ALA A 258 -10.59 11.38 14.76
N THR A 259 -10.90 10.76 15.89
CA THR A 259 -11.23 11.47 17.14
C THR A 259 -10.07 12.31 17.63
N ARG A 260 -8.84 11.79 17.56
CA ARG A 260 -7.64 12.53 17.94
C ARG A 260 -7.40 13.76 17.06
N ILE A 261 -7.59 13.63 15.73
CA ILE A 261 -7.49 14.77 14.80
C ILE A 261 -8.55 15.82 15.13
N LYS A 262 -9.82 15.40 15.26
CA LYS A 262 -10.93 16.31 15.57
C LYS A 262 -10.72 17.05 16.89
N LYS A 263 -10.27 16.34 17.93
CA LYS A 263 -9.93 16.94 19.22
C LYS A 263 -8.82 17.97 19.09
N HIS A 264 -7.75 17.63 18.35
CA HIS A 264 -6.64 18.55 18.09
C HIS A 264 -7.13 19.82 17.37
N LEU A 265 -8.02 19.70 16.38
CA LEU A 265 -8.59 20.86 15.70
C LEU A 265 -9.41 21.74 16.63
N ILE A 266 -10.16 21.15 17.57
CA ILE A 266 -10.94 21.90 18.58
C ILE A 266 -10.01 22.60 19.56
N ASP A 267 -9.03 21.91 20.12
CA ASP A 267 -8.08 22.42 21.11
C ASP A 267 -7.24 23.60 20.58
N HIS A 268 -7.20 23.80 19.25
CA HIS A 268 -6.42 24.86 18.58
C HIS A 268 -7.30 25.85 17.79
N ASP A 269 -8.62 25.86 18.00
CA ASP A 269 -9.58 26.75 17.31
C ASP A 269 -9.56 26.64 15.78
N LEU A 270 -9.31 25.43 15.25
CA LEU A 270 -9.21 25.15 13.81
C LEU A 270 -10.46 24.46 13.24
N PHE A 271 -11.32 23.91 14.10
CA PHE A 271 -12.38 22.98 13.73
C PHE A 271 -13.47 23.60 12.82
N ASP A 272 -13.85 24.85 13.07
CA ASP A 272 -14.92 25.55 12.35
C ASP A 272 -14.42 26.27 11.09
N ARG A 273 -13.13 26.36 10.89
CA ARG A 273 -12.49 27.02 9.74
C ARG A 273 -12.65 26.19 8.46
N PRO A 274 -12.46 26.77 7.27
CA PRO A 274 -12.48 26.02 6.01
C PRO A 274 -11.40 24.93 6.01
N LEU A 275 -11.81 23.65 6.03
CA LEU A 275 -10.91 22.51 6.10
C LEU A 275 -10.71 21.89 4.71
N HIS A 276 -9.47 21.58 4.39
CA HIS A 276 -9.06 20.88 3.18
C HIS A 276 -8.25 19.63 3.55
N ILE A 277 -8.69 18.46 3.14
CA ILE A 277 -8.03 17.18 3.40
C ILE A 277 -7.21 16.78 2.17
N ILE A 278 -5.96 16.37 2.37
CA ILE A 278 -5.08 15.83 1.35
C ILE A 278 -4.55 14.48 1.83
N SER A 279 -4.82 13.41 1.10
CA SER A 279 -4.10 12.14 1.27
C SER A 279 -2.91 12.16 0.30
N ALA A 280 -1.70 12.22 0.85
CA ALA A 280 -0.48 12.38 0.07
C ALA A 280 0.75 11.95 0.87
N ASN A 281 1.88 11.88 0.19
CA ASN A 281 3.18 11.87 0.85
C ASN A 281 3.35 13.16 1.67
N LEU A 282 3.52 13.03 2.97
CA LEU A 282 3.65 14.17 3.90
C LEU A 282 4.78 15.13 3.50
N HIS A 283 5.87 14.60 2.94
CA HIS A 283 7.02 15.41 2.55
C HIS A 283 6.70 16.32 1.37
N SER A 284 5.90 15.89 0.40
CA SER A 284 5.64 16.66 -0.82
C SER A 284 4.91 17.97 -0.51
N VAL A 285 3.89 17.92 0.36
CA VAL A 285 3.14 19.12 0.76
C VAL A 285 4.02 20.08 1.55
N MET A 286 4.69 19.60 2.60
CA MET A 286 5.60 20.41 3.41
C MET A 286 6.72 21.04 2.57
N ASN A 287 7.36 20.27 1.69
CA ASN A 287 8.43 20.74 0.83
C ASN A 287 7.93 21.77 -0.21
N SER A 288 6.74 21.58 -0.78
CA SER A 288 6.16 22.54 -1.72
C SER A 288 5.87 23.88 -1.05
N ILE A 289 5.37 23.87 0.18
CA ILE A 289 5.04 25.10 0.91
C ILE A 289 6.29 25.84 1.37
N TYR A 290 7.25 25.17 2.00
CA TYR A 290 8.38 25.82 2.70
C TYR A 290 9.72 25.66 1.99
N GLY A 291 9.89 24.63 1.16
CA GLY A 291 11.16 24.34 0.47
C GLY A 291 11.71 25.50 -0.34
N PRO A 292 10.90 26.22 -1.15
CA PRO A 292 11.39 27.33 -1.97
C PRO A 292 12.02 28.47 -1.18
N LYS A 293 11.61 28.68 0.05
CA LYS A 293 12.18 29.70 0.94
C LYS A 293 13.30 29.14 1.81
N ALA A 294 13.11 27.94 2.36
CA ALA A 294 14.09 27.27 3.22
C ALA A 294 15.41 26.95 2.51
N LEU A 295 15.33 26.64 1.21
CA LEU A 295 16.48 26.25 0.37
C LEU A 295 16.64 27.16 -0.84
N LYS A 296 16.34 28.46 -0.68
CA LYS A 296 16.35 29.44 -1.77
C LYS A 296 17.68 29.44 -2.55
N THR A 297 18.79 29.50 -1.85
CA THR A 297 20.13 29.55 -2.46
C THR A 297 20.46 28.28 -3.25
N GLU A 298 20.07 27.11 -2.75
CA GLU A 298 20.26 25.83 -3.44
C GLU A 298 19.39 25.74 -4.69
N MET A 299 18.13 26.21 -4.60
CA MET A 299 17.20 26.19 -5.74
C MET A 299 17.60 27.17 -6.84
N GLU A 300 18.15 28.33 -6.49
CA GLU A 300 18.72 29.30 -7.45
C GLU A 300 19.94 28.74 -8.19
N LYS A 301 20.76 27.91 -7.52
CA LYS A 301 21.97 27.31 -8.10
C LYS A 301 21.69 26.07 -8.95
N LYS A 302 20.80 25.20 -8.51
CA LYS A 302 20.59 23.86 -9.09
C LYS A 302 19.24 23.69 -9.81
N GLY A 303 18.31 24.59 -9.57
CA GLY A 303 16.93 24.43 -10.01
C GLY A 303 16.06 23.67 -9.00
N ARG A 304 14.78 24.02 -8.98
CA ARG A 304 13.80 23.55 -8.00
C ARG A 304 13.62 22.02 -7.99
N MET A 305 13.48 21.40 -9.16
CA MET A 305 13.24 19.96 -9.26
C MET A 305 14.46 19.13 -8.88
N GLU A 306 15.67 19.60 -9.16
CA GLU A 306 16.90 18.93 -8.75
C GLU A 306 17.06 18.95 -7.23
N VAL A 307 16.73 20.07 -6.58
CA VAL A 307 16.72 20.15 -5.11
C VAL A 307 15.68 19.20 -4.53
N PHE A 308 14.45 19.16 -5.04
CA PHE A 308 13.43 18.22 -4.60
C PHE A 308 13.86 16.76 -4.80
N ALA A 309 14.54 16.44 -5.88
CA ALA A 309 15.11 15.11 -6.11
C ALA A 309 16.17 14.77 -5.06
N SER A 310 17.01 15.71 -4.67
CA SER A 310 18.02 15.51 -3.63
C SER A 310 17.42 15.23 -2.25
N LEU A 311 16.20 15.72 -1.98
CA LEU A 311 15.48 15.45 -0.72
C LEU A 311 14.99 14.01 -0.59
N SER A 312 14.92 13.23 -1.67
CA SER A 312 14.44 11.85 -1.64
C SER A 312 15.49 10.81 -1.23
N ASN A 313 16.75 11.21 -1.09
CA ASN A 313 17.87 10.35 -0.70
C ASN A 313 18.47 10.73 0.68
N ASP A 314 19.40 9.92 1.18
CA ASP A 314 20.03 10.14 2.49
C ASP A 314 20.86 11.43 2.56
N ALA A 315 21.48 11.83 1.45
CA ALA A 315 22.26 13.09 1.37
C ALA A 315 21.37 14.33 1.64
N GLY A 316 20.07 14.24 1.32
CA GLY A 316 19.09 15.31 1.57
C GLY A 316 18.61 15.46 3.01
N LYS A 317 19.03 14.60 3.96
CA LYS A 317 18.54 14.61 5.35
C LYS A 317 18.66 15.97 6.02
N LYS A 318 19.82 16.63 5.92
CA LYS A 318 20.05 17.97 6.50
C LYS A 318 19.07 19.01 5.96
N ASN A 319 18.82 18.99 4.66
CA ASN A 319 17.88 19.92 4.03
C ASN A 319 16.44 19.64 4.42
N ARG A 320 16.04 18.35 4.55
CA ARG A 320 14.72 17.97 5.09
C ARG A 320 14.51 18.51 6.51
N ASP A 321 15.53 18.45 7.37
CA ASP A 321 15.46 18.95 8.75
C ASP A 321 15.32 20.50 8.75
N VAL A 322 15.98 21.21 7.85
CA VAL A 322 15.84 22.66 7.71
C VAL A 322 14.41 23.03 7.30
N ILE A 323 13.86 22.38 6.28
CA ILE A 323 12.48 22.62 5.85
C ILE A 323 11.50 22.32 6.98
N LYS A 324 11.66 21.19 7.66
CA LYS A 324 10.78 20.79 8.77
C LYS A 324 10.81 21.79 9.92
N LYS A 325 11.99 22.26 10.32
CA LYS A 325 12.12 23.29 11.36
C LYS A 325 11.42 24.59 10.97
N MET A 326 11.54 25.00 9.72
CA MET A 326 10.83 26.18 9.20
C MET A 326 9.31 25.96 9.25
N ALA A 327 8.82 24.82 8.78
CA ALA A 327 7.40 24.48 8.76
C ALA A 327 6.77 24.52 10.16
N LEU A 328 7.42 23.88 11.16
CA LEU A 328 6.95 23.85 12.54
C LEU A 328 6.86 25.25 13.18
N LYS A 329 7.72 26.18 12.76
CA LYS A 329 7.66 27.58 13.23
C LYS A 329 6.60 28.42 12.52
N ASN A 330 6.12 27.98 11.36
CA ASN A 330 5.25 28.73 10.46
C ASN A 330 3.93 28.03 10.20
N GLY A 331 3.26 27.53 11.22
CA GLY A 331 1.88 27.06 11.16
C GLY A 331 1.69 25.58 10.87
N MET A 332 2.76 24.79 10.68
CA MET A 332 2.65 23.33 10.59
C MET A 332 2.68 22.68 11.98
N GLN A 333 1.82 21.69 12.19
CA GLN A 333 1.78 20.83 13.37
C GLN A 333 1.83 19.37 12.91
N GLU A 334 2.53 18.50 13.64
CA GLU A 334 2.58 17.06 13.35
C GLU A 334 1.82 16.28 14.43
N LEU A 335 0.94 15.38 13.98
CA LEU A 335 0.31 14.36 14.81
C LEU A 335 0.85 13.00 14.38
N LYS A 336 1.76 12.46 15.20
CA LYS A 336 2.23 11.08 15.03
C LYS A 336 1.10 10.12 15.38
N ASP A 337 0.98 9.03 14.62
CA ASP A 337 -0.05 8.05 14.90
C ASP A 337 0.22 7.31 16.22
N GLU A 338 -0.81 7.23 17.05
CA GLU A 338 -0.87 6.46 18.30
C GLU A 338 -2.11 5.54 18.33
N SER A 339 -2.88 5.55 17.24
CA SER A 339 -4.14 4.79 17.14
C SER A 339 -3.93 3.36 16.64
N GLY A 340 -2.77 3.08 16.04
CA GLY A 340 -2.46 1.83 15.34
C GLY A 340 -2.76 1.85 13.83
N THR A 341 -3.28 2.96 13.28
CA THR A 341 -3.49 3.09 11.82
C THR A 341 -2.18 3.16 11.02
N ASN A 342 -1.08 3.57 11.66
CA ASN A 342 0.18 3.91 11.02
C ASN A 342 0.05 5.05 9.98
N ILE A 343 -0.90 5.96 10.18
CA ILE A 343 -1.14 7.14 9.34
C ILE A 343 -0.80 8.40 10.14
N ASP A 344 0.38 8.93 9.93
CA ASP A 344 0.77 10.23 10.48
C ASP A 344 0.00 11.35 9.79
N VAL A 345 -0.20 12.46 10.50
CA VAL A 345 -0.94 13.62 9.99
C VAL A 345 -0.13 14.89 10.20
N GLN A 346 -0.18 15.79 9.21
CA GLN A 346 0.32 17.16 9.31
C GLN A 346 -0.87 18.12 9.15
N ILE A 347 -0.94 19.13 10.02
CA ILE A 347 -1.96 20.17 9.98
C ILE A 347 -1.26 21.50 9.72
N PHE A 348 -1.70 22.21 8.69
CA PHE A 348 -1.17 23.50 8.30
C PHE A 348 -2.22 24.58 8.58
N ASP A 349 -1.96 25.39 9.57
CA ASP A 349 -2.73 26.58 9.90
C ASP A 349 -2.26 27.77 9.05
N THR A 350 -2.96 28.04 7.96
CA THR A 350 -2.54 29.11 7.04
C THR A 350 -2.68 30.52 7.64
N ALA A 351 -3.38 30.70 8.76
CA ALA A 351 -3.43 31.97 9.45
C ALA A 351 -2.09 32.33 10.13
N ARG A 352 -1.28 31.30 10.41
CA ARG A 352 0.06 31.46 11.02
C ARG A 352 1.18 31.54 9.99
N PHE A 353 0.88 31.49 8.70
CA PHE A 353 1.90 31.58 7.66
C PHE A 353 2.58 32.94 7.69
N GLN A 354 3.89 32.95 7.86
CA GLN A 354 4.75 34.11 7.61
C GLN A 354 5.08 34.12 6.11
N PHE A 355 4.46 35.02 5.38
CA PHE A 355 4.49 35.02 3.91
C PHE A 355 5.89 35.11 3.31
N GLU A 356 6.84 35.76 4.01
CA GLU A 356 8.23 35.80 3.63
C GLU A 356 8.93 34.42 3.67
N GLN A 357 8.34 33.46 4.39
CA GLN A 357 8.89 32.10 4.60
C GLN A 357 8.07 31.01 3.89
N VAL A 358 7.05 31.37 3.13
CA VAL A 358 6.17 30.45 2.41
C VAL A 358 6.33 30.67 0.91
N GLY A 359 6.51 29.57 0.15
CA GLY A 359 6.71 29.63 -1.30
C GLY A 359 5.42 29.77 -2.12
N PHE A 360 4.29 29.62 -1.47
CA PHE A 360 2.95 29.66 -2.05
C PHE A 360 2.11 30.69 -1.31
N CYS A 361 1.95 31.90 -1.78
CA CYS A 361 0.85 32.79 -1.34
C CYS A 361 0.82 34.04 -2.23
N GLU A 362 -0.30 34.27 -2.86
CA GLU A 362 -0.60 35.52 -3.55
C GLU A 362 -1.03 36.59 -2.55
N ASP A 363 -0.82 37.86 -2.90
CA ASP A 363 -1.14 38.99 -2.04
C ASP A 363 -2.63 39.04 -1.67
N SER A 364 -3.52 38.59 -2.57
CA SER A 364 -4.96 38.47 -2.33
C SER A 364 -5.33 37.56 -1.15
N PHE A 365 -4.54 36.55 -0.85
CA PHE A 365 -4.74 35.65 0.30
C PHE A 365 -4.36 36.31 1.63
N ARG A 366 -3.47 37.29 1.64
CA ARG A 366 -3.06 38.02 2.84
C ARG A 366 -4.19 38.86 3.45
N GLU A 367 -5.10 39.33 2.62
CA GLU A 367 -6.19 40.24 3.01
C GLU A 367 -7.40 39.52 3.66
N SER A 368 -7.45 38.18 3.57
CA SER A 368 -8.54 37.40 4.17
C SER A 368 -8.50 37.42 5.69
N GLY A 369 -9.67 37.54 6.34
CA GLY A 369 -9.79 37.40 7.80
C GLY A 369 -9.32 36.03 8.30
N THR A 370 -8.86 35.95 9.55
CA THR A 370 -8.30 34.72 10.14
C THR A 370 -9.25 33.54 10.04
N ASP A 371 -10.54 33.75 10.30
CA ASP A 371 -11.58 32.69 10.27
C ASP A 371 -11.88 32.15 8.86
N GLN A 372 -11.51 32.90 7.83
CA GLN A 372 -11.67 32.49 6.43
C GLN A 372 -10.43 31.80 5.86
N LYS A 373 -9.28 31.92 6.52
CA LYS A 373 -8.06 31.27 6.05
C LYS A 373 -8.14 29.76 6.23
N PRO A 374 -7.84 28.98 5.17
CA PRO A 374 -8.00 27.54 5.22
C PRO A 374 -7.06 26.85 6.22
N VAL A 375 -7.49 25.69 6.68
CA VAL A 375 -6.65 24.72 7.38
C VAL A 375 -6.49 23.52 6.47
N ILE A 376 -5.25 23.08 6.25
CA ILE A 376 -4.94 21.95 5.40
C ILE A 376 -4.53 20.78 6.28
N ILE A 377 -5.26 19.68 6.18
CA ILE A 377 -4.99 18.42 6.89
C ILE A 377 -4.37 17.46 5.88
N VAL A 378 -3.11 17.11 6.05
CA VAL A 378 -2.41 16.15 5.19
C VAL A 378 -2.28 14.85 5.94
N MET A 379 -2.84 13.78 5.41
CA MET A 379 -2.72 12.42 5.95
C MET A 379 -1.81 11.57 5.07
N ASP A 380 -0.93 10.78 5.68
CA ASP A 380 -0.11 9.80 4.98
C ASP A 380 -1.00 8.73 4.33
N TYR A 381 -0.43 7.91 3.46
CA TYR A 381 -1.18 6.91 2.70
C TYR A 381 -1.82 5.84 3.60
N ALA A 382 -3.10 5.62 3.39
CA ALA A 382 -3.80 4.44 3.88
C ALA A 382 -3.45 3.21 3.02
N PHE A 383 -3.86 2.02 3.45
CA PHE A 383 -3.63 0.77 2.75
C PHE A 383 -4.96 0.05 2.46
N GLY A 384 -5.34 -0.02 1.18
CA GLY A 384 -6.55 -0.70 0.73
C GLY A 384 -7.82 -0.21 1.43
N GLU A 385 -8.62 -1.13 2.00
CA GLU A 385 -9.88 -0.82 2.70
C GLU A 385 -9.70 0.16 3.88
N GLN A 386 -8.50 0.28 4.45
CA GLN A 386 -8.21 1.26 5.49
C GLN A 386 -8.51 2.70 5.04
N ALA A 387 -8.39 2.98 3.74
CA ALA A 387 -8.74 4.27 3.15
C ALA A 387 -10.23 4.62 3.39
N TYR A 388 -11.11 3.62 3.28
CA TYR A 388 -12.52 3.79 3.65
C TYR A 388 -12.68 4.00 5.15
N GLU A 389 -12.11 3.13 5.97
CA GLU A 389 -12.29 3.15 7.43
C GLU A 389 -11.84 4.48 8.03
N THR A 390 -10.65 4.95 7.67
CA THR A 390 -10.09 6.19 8.24
C THR A 390 -10.81 7.44 7.74
N LEU A 391 -11.06 7.54 6.44
CA LEU A 391 -11.74 8.72 5.91
C LEU A 391 -13.22 8.75 6.33
N ASP A 392 -13.90 7.61 6.38
CA ASP A 392 -15.29 7.52 6.83
C ASP A 392 -15.42 8.00 8.28
N GLU A 393 -14.54 7.56 9.18
CA GLU A 393 -14.53 8.02 10.58
C GLU A 393 -14.15 9.51 10.70
N LEU A 394 -13.20 9.99 9.89
CA LEU A 394 -12.85 11.41 9.89
C LEU A 394 -14.03 12.30 9.45
N LEU A 395 -14.81 11.85 8.46
CA LEU A 395 -15.95 12.61 7.93
C LEU A 395 -17.24 12.51 8.75
N LYS A 396 -17.28 11.69 9.81
CA LYS A 396 -18.40 11.66 10.77
C LYS A 396 -18.40 12.90 11.65
N PRO A 397 -19.56 13.33 12.16
CA PRO A 397 -19.64 14.40 13.16
C PRO A 397 -18.80 14.07 14.40
N TYR A 398 -18.22 15.08 15.02
CA TYR A 398 -17.55 14.93 16.32
C TYR A 398 -18.58 14.98 17.44
N LYS A 399 -18.56 13.98 18.33
CA LYS A 399 -19.42 13.92 19.51
C LYS A 399 -18.76 14.71 20.66
N ALA A 400 -19.21 15.94 20.85
CA ALA A 400 -18.70 16.81 21.93
C ALA A 400 -19.37 16.54 23.28
N GLY A 401 -20.58 15.95 23.29
CA GLY A 401 -21.35 15.61 24.49
C GLY A 401 -22.38 14.52 24.20
N LYS A 402 -23.32 14.27 25.14
CA LYS A 402 -24.30 13.18 25.02
C LYS A 402 -25.15 13.31 23.76
N ASP A 403 -25.59 14.54 23.43
CA ASP A 403 -26.43 14.85 22.25
C ASP A 403 -25.86 16.03 21.43
N ASP A 404 -24.60 16.40 21.68
CA ASP A 404 -23.92 17.48 20.97
C ASP A 404 -22.99 16.92 19.90
N TYR A 405 -23.32 17.17 18.63
CA TYR A 405 -22.58 16.73 17.46
C TYR A 405 -22.14 17.93 16.63
N LYS A 406 -20.83 18.09 16.47
CA LYS A 406 -20.22 19.14 15.64
C LYS A 406 -19.77 18.60 14.30
N MET A 407 -20.06 19.32 13.23
CA MET A 407 -19.65 18.97 11.87
C MET A 407 -18.45 19.81 11.45
N MET A 408 -17.45 19.19 10.86
CA MET A 408 -16.29 19.90 10.29
C MET A 408 -16.67 20.65 9.01
N ASN A 409 -16.13 21.86 8.82
CA ASN A 409 -16.37 22.69 7.64
C ASN A 409 -15.49 22.27 6.45
N ILE A 410 -15.68 21.04 5.94
CA ILE A 410 -14.83 20.46 4.88
C ILE A 410 -15.21 21.05 3.51
N LYS A 411 -14.26 21.72 2.88
CA LYS A 411 -14.38 22.36 1.56
C LYS A 411 -13.87 21.50 0.42
N SER A 412 -12.81 20.74 0.64
CA SER A 412 -12.30 19.82 -0.38
C SER A 412 -11.58 18.62 0.21
N ILE A 413 -11.54 17.55 -0.59
CA ILE A 413 -10.78 16.33 -0.34
C ILE A 413 -9.97 16.04 -1.58
N SER A 414 -8.65 15.91 -1.43
CA SER A 414 -7.71 15.66 -2.50
C SER A 414 -6.94 14.38 -2.21
N ILE A 415 -6.88 13.49 -3.18
CA ILE A 415 -6.20 12.20 -3.08
C ILE A 415 -5.13 12.15 -4.16
N MET A 416 -3.91 11.86 -3.78
CA MET A 416 -2.83 11.60 -4.72
C MET A 416 -2.00 10.41 -4.24
N GLY A 417 -1.43 9.68 -5.19
CA GLY A 417 -0.63 8.50 -4.88
C GLY A 417 0.05 7.92 -6.11
N LYS A 418 0.83 6.87 -5.89
CA LYS A 418 1.38 6.07 -6.98
C LYS A 418 0.36 5.03 -7.43
N ALA A 419 0.33 4.73 -8.72
CA ALA A 419 -0.55 3.73 -9.31
C ALA A 419 0.13 3.06 -10.50
N GLY A 420 -0.35 1.88 -10.90
CA GLY A 420 0.04 1.28 -12.18
C GLY A 420 -0.70 1.99 -13.31
N ILE A 421 -0.01 2.26 -14.41
CA ILE A 421 -0.60 2.86 -15.62
C ILE A 421 -0.79 1.77 -16.68
N LEU A 422 -1.89 1.83 -17.43
CA LEU A 422 -2.14 0.92 -18.55
C LEU A 422 -1.87 1.58 -19.90
N GLU A 423 -1.96 2.92 -19.96
CA GLU A 423 -1.69 3.73 -21.15
C GLU A 423 -0.63 4.80 -20.81
N GLY A 424 0.64 4.52 -21.09
CA GLY A 424 1.73 5.46 -20.83
C GLY A 424 2.98 4.82 -20.23
N GLU A 425 3.81 5.67 -19.64
CA GLU A 425 5.12 5.30 -19.10
C GLU A 425 5.22 5.61 -17.59
N LYS A 426 6.24 5.04 -16.96
CA LYS A 426 6.61 5.35 -15.58
C LYS A 426 6.84 6.85 -15.41
N GLY A 427 6.19 7.47 -14.44
CA GLY A 427 6.25 8.91 -14.16
C GLY A 427 5.10 9.72 -14.77
N ASP A 428 4.36 9.19 -15.73
CA ASP A 428 3.18 9.86 -16.29
C ASP A 428 2.08 10.06 -15.24
N ILE A 429 1.16 10.99 -15.51
CA ILE A 429 0.10 11.37 -14.58
C ILE A 429 -1.26 10.84 -15.07
N MET A 430 -2.04 10.28 -14.15
CA MET A 430 -3.40 9.83 -14.37
C MET A 430 -4.39 10.70 -13.60
N VAL A 431 -5.42 11.18 -14.30
CA VAL A 431 -6.51 12.00 -13.73
C VAL A 431 -7.82 11.23 -13.88
N PRO A 432 -8.28 10.52 -12.84
CA PRO A 432 -9.48 9.70 -12.93
C PRO A 432 -10.76 10.52 -12.87
N ASP A 433 -11.82 9.96 -13.47
CA ASP A 433 -13.20 10.42 -13.40
C ASP A 433 -14.13 9.38 -12.75
N ALA A 434 -13.65 8.15 -12.60
CA ALA A 434 -14.34 7.08 -11.88
C ALA A 434 -13.34 6.09 -11.28
N HIS A 435 -13.76 5.42 -10.20
CA HIS A 435 -13.10 4.22 -9.67
C HIS A 435 -14.04 3.02 -9.76
N VAL A 436 -13.53 1.91 -10.23
CA VAL A 436 -14.25 0.64 -10.40
C VAL A 436 -13.56 -0.42 -9.56
N PHE A 437 -14.30 -1.19 -8.78
CA PHE A 437 -13.71 -2.32 -8.06
C PHE A 437 -13.45 -3.51 -8.99
N GLU A 438 -12.28 -4.10 -8.85
CA GLU A 438 -11.98 -5.40 -9.43
C GLU A 438 -12.86 -6.48 -8.77
N GLY A 439 -13.48 -7.35 -9.56
CA GLY A 439 -14.26 -8.47 -9.05
C GLY A 439 -15.61 -8.12 -8.41
N THR A 440 -16.08 -6.88 -8.46
CA THR A 440 -17.44 -6.48 -8.05
C THR A 440 -18.07 -5.54 -9.06
N ALA A 441 -19.41 -5.41 -9.02
CA ALA A 441 -20.12 -4.46 -9.86
C ALA A 441 -20.07 -3.02 -9.33
N ASP A 442 -19.38 -2.78 -8.22
CA ASP A 442 -19.32 -1.46 -7.58
C ASP A 442 -18.48 -0.49 -8.38
N ASN A 443 -19.04 0.65 -8.71
CA ASN A 443 -18.36 1.74 -9.38
C ASN A 443 -18.71 3.09 -8.74
N TYR A 444 -17.76 4.01 -8.76
CA TYR A 444 -17.84 5.30 -8.10
C TYR A 444 -17.42 6.43 -9.04
N PRO A 445 -18.34 6.91 -9.91
CA PRO A 445 -18.10 8.09 -10.73
C PRO A 445 -18.12 9.36 -9.88
N PHE A 446 -17.32 10.36 -10.26
CA PHE A 446 -17.24 11.65 -9.59
C PHE A 446 -16.80 12.77 -10.54
N LYS A 447 -17.07 14.02 -10.15
CA LYS A 447 -16.54 15.18 -10.86
C LYS A 447 -15.18 15.56 -10.27
N ASN A 448 -14.11 15.17 -10.96
CA ASN A 448 -12.77 15.59 -10.58
C ASN A 448 -12.56 17.08 -10.83
N ARG A 449 -11.97 17.79 -9.87
CA ARG A 449 -11.62 19.22 -10.00
C ARG A 449 -10.25 19.44 -10.64
N LEU A 450 -9.45 18.40 -10.75
CA LEU A 450 -8.24 18.40 -11.58
C LEU A 450 -8.58 17.92 -12.98
N SER A 451 -7.95 18.51 -13.96
CA SER A 451 -8.05 18.13 -15.38
C SER A 451 -6.67 17.91 -15.99
N LYS A 452 -6.62 17.29 -17.18
CA LYS A 452 -5.37 17.15 -17.94
C LYS A 452 -4.68 18.50 -18.17
N LYS A 453 -5.46 19.58 -18.37
CA LYS A 453 -4.91 20.93 -18.63
C LYS A 453 -4.20 21.49 -17.40
N ASP A 454 -4.71 21.21 -16.21
CA ASP A 454 -4.16 21.70 -14.95
C ASP A 454 -2.77 21.09 -14.65
N LEU A 455 -2.52 19.87 -15.12
CA LEU A 455 -1.32 19.07 -14.81
C LEU A 455 -0.37 18.94 -15.99
N LYS A 456 -0.70 19.56 -17.15
CA LYS A 456 0.16 19.52 -18.32
C LYS A 456 1.48 20.23 -18.02
N THR A 457 2.59 19.53 -18.19
CA THR A 457 3.94 20.04 -18.03
C THR A 457 4.90 19.34 -19.00
N ASP A 458 6.01 19.99 -19.33
CA ASP A 458 6.98 19.43 -20.26
C ASP A 458 7.56 18.10 -19.75
N GLY A 459 7.62 17.12 -20.65
CA GLY A 459 8.22 15.81 -20.40
C GLY A 459 7.38 14.87 -19.51
N LEU A 460 6.11 15.18 -19.26
CA LEU A 460 5.16 14.24 -18.64
C LEU A 460 3.90 14.15 -19.48
N SER A 461 3.44 12.91 -19.71
CA SER A 461 2.14 12.67 -20.31
C SER A 461 1.05 12.70 -19.22
N VAL A 462 -0.14 13.16 -19.58
CA VAL A 462 -1.30 13.17 -18.68
C VAL A 462 -2.47 12.47 -19.35
N VAL A 463 -2.92 11.37 -18.77
CA VAL A 463 -4.07 10.60 -19.26
C VAL A 463 -5.27 10.79 -18.34
N SER A 464 -6.50 10.61 -18.85
CA SER A 464 -7.70 10.61 -18.00
C SER A 464 -8.71 9.59 -18.46
N GLY A 465 -9.40 8.96 -17.51
CA GLY A 465 -10.38 7.90 -17.70
C GLY A 465 -10.68 7.23 -16.37
N SER A 466 -11.27 6.04 -16.41
CA SER A 466 -11.56 5.28 -15.21
C SER A 466 -10.30 4.62 -14.63
N MET A 467 -10.27 4.43 -13.31
CA MET A 467 -9.25 3.64 -12.61
C MET A 467 -9.87 2.37 -12.03
N VAL A 468 -9.14 1.26 -12.03
CA VAL A 468 -9.57 0.07 -11.30
C VAL A 468 -8.92 0.03 -9.93
N THR A 469 -9.74 -0.15 -8.89
CA THR A 469 -9.27 -0.41 -7.53
C THR A 469 -9.15 -1.92 -7.34
N VAL A 470 -7.90 -2.40 -7.25
CA VAL A 470 -7.59 -3.80 -7.00
C VAL A 470 -7.52 -4.05 -5.50
N LEU A 471 -7.88 -5.26 -5.08
CA LEU A 471 -7.97 -5.59 -3.66
C LEU A 471 -6.62 -6.01 -3.05
N GLY A 472 -5.61 -6.29 -3.87
CA GLY A 472 -4.26 -6.60 -3.43
C GLY A 472 -3.27 -6.61 -4.57
N THR A 473 -2.06 -6.12 -4.36
CA THR A 473 -0.99 -6.06 -5.38
C THR A 473 -0.60 -7.44 -5.91
N SER A 474 -0.69 -8.47 -5.08
CA SER A 474 -0.39 -9.86 -5.45
C SER A 474 -1.48 -10.53 -6.30
N LEU A 475 -2.59 -9.84 -6.57
CA LEU A 475 -3.70 -10.37 -7.37
C LEU A 475 -3.73 -9.78 -8.79
N GLN A 476 -2.81 -8.90 -9.14
CA GLN A 476 -2.75 -8.33 -10.50
C GLN A 476 -2.56 -9.43 -11.54
N ASN A 477 -3.45 -9.43 -12.52
CA ASN A 477 -3.44 -10.36 -13.63
C ASN A 477 -3.51 -9.60 -14.96
N LYS A 478 -2.57 -9.87 -15.86
CA LYS A 478 -2.45 -9.16 -17.13
C LYS A 478 -3.71 -9.29 -18.00
N ASP A 479 -4.30 -10.49 -18.10
CA ASP A 479 -5.48 -10.72 -18.93
C ASP A 479 -6.69 -9.89 -18.45
N VAL A 480 -6.85 -9.75 -17.11
CA VAL A 480 -7.91 -8.92 -16.50
C VAL A 480 -7.66 -7.44 -16.77
N LEU A 481 -6.41 -6.99 -16.64
CA LEU A 481 -6.05 -5.60 -16.89
C LEU A 481 -6.20 -5.22 -18.36
N GLU A 482 -5.82 -6.11 -19.29
CA GLU A 482 -6.05 -5.95 -20.75
C GLU A 482 -7.55 -5.88 -21.07
N TYR A 483 -8.37 -6.70 -20.41
CA TYR A 483 -9.82 -6.63 -20.57
C TYR A 483 -10.38 -5.28 -20.12
N PHE A 484 -10.00 -4.78 -18.93
CA PHE A 484 -10.43 -3.47 -18.46
C PHE A 484 -9.97 -2.33 -19.37
N TYR A 485 -8.73 -2.39 -19.88
CA TYR A 485 -8.18 -1.39 -20.77
C TYR A 485 -8.91 -1.34 -22.14
N ASN A 486 -9.18 -2.50 -22.73
CA ASN A 486 -9.80 -2.63 -24.05
C ASN A 486 -11.34 -2.56 -24.02
N SER A 487 -11.97 -2.66 -22.84
CA SER A 487 -13.42 -2.65 -22.69
C SER A 487 -14.00 -1.23 -22.77
N SER A 488 -15.34 -1.14 -22.70
CA SER A 488 -16.06 0.14 -22.61
C SER A 488 -15.71 0.96 -21.34
N TRP A 489 -15.10 0.34 -20.33
CA TRP A 489 -14.62 1.02 -19.13
C TRP A 489 -13.44 1.96 -19.40
N ARG A 490 -12.62 1.68 -20.41
CA ARG A 490 -11.43 2.46 -20.79
C ARG A 490 -10.57 2.80 -19.56
N VAL A 491 -10.22 1.77 -18.81
CA VAL A 491 -9.41 1.93 -17.59
C VAL A 491 -8.00 2.35 -17.97
N ILE A 492 -7.54 3.46 -17.42
CA ILE A 492 -6.21 4.02 -17.69
C ILE A 492 -5.15 3.56 -16.70
N GLY A 493 -5.54 2.99 -15.55
CA GLY A 493 -4.61 2.55 -14.51
C GLY A 493 -5.30 1.84 -13.37
N LEU A 494 -4.48 1.40 -12.41
CA LEU A 494 -4.92 0.62 -11.25
C LEU A 494 -4.25 1.11 -9.96
N GLU A 495 -5.02 1.08 -8.88
CA GLU A 495 -4.60 1.44 -7.53
C GLU A 495 -5.38 0.59 -6.51
N MET A 496 -5.20 0.82 -5.21
CA MET A 496 -5.81 -0.02 -4.16
C MET A 496 -6.76 0.75 -3.23
N GLU A 497 -6.87 2.06 -3.30
CA GLU A 497 -7.52 2.91 -2.31
C GLU A 497 -8.61 3.82 -2.87
N GLY A 498 -8.59 4.14 -4.17
CA GLY A 498 -9.41 5.18 -4.77
C GLY A 498 -10.91 4.98 -4.63
N ALA A 499 -11.42 3.77 -4.94
CA ALA A 499 -12.82 3.44 -4.74
C ALA A 499 -13.22 3.47 -3.25
N HIS A 500 -12.33 3.08 -2.35
CA HIS A 500 -12.53 3.13 -0.91
C HIS A 500 -12.69 4.55 -0.41
N TYR A 501 -11.80 5.47 -0.80
CA TYR A 501 -11.93 6.89 -0.50
C TYR A 501 -13.22 7.48 -1.07
N GLN A 502 -13.52 7.18 -2.34
CA GLN A 502 -14.72 7.74 -3.00
C GLN A 502 -16.01 7.23 -2.37
N LYS A 503 -16.03 5.96 -1.93
CA LYS A 503 -17.14 5.39 -1.15
C LYS A 503 -17.37 6.16 0.17
N ALA A 504 -16.31 6.46 0.92
CA ALA A 504 -16.39 7.25 2.16
C ALA A 504 -16.91 8.66 1.90
N ILE A 505 -16.41 9.35 0.85
CA ILE A 505 -16.87 10.69 0.46
C ILE A 505 -18.35 10.68 0.07
N GLN A 506 -18.78 9.69 -0.71
CA GLN A 506 -20.19 9.58 -1.10
C GLN A 506 -21.09 9.25 0.08
N ALA A 507 -20.68 8.35 0.98
CA ALA A 507 -21.42 8.06 2.20
C ALA A 507 -21.58 9.31 3.08
N ALA A 508 -20.53 10.09 3.28
CA ALA A 508 -20.57 11.31 4.07
C ALA A 508 -21.39 12.42 3.42
N SER A 509 -21.24 12.65 2.10
CA SER A 509 -21.88 13.78 1.41
C SER A 509 -23.32 13.52 0.98
N LYS A 510 -23.63 12.29 0.52
CA LYS A 510 -24.93 11.95 -0.07
C LYS A 510 -25.87 11.26 0.92
N VAL A 511 -25.33 10.36 1.77
CA VAL A 511 -26.12 9.54 2.70
C VAL A 511 -26.25 10.21 4.05
N ARG A 512 -25.14 10.33 4.80
CA ARG A 512 -25.15 10.93 6.16
C ARG A 512 -25.30 12.46 6.15
N ARG A 513 -24.89 13.11 5.07
CA ARG A 513 -24.87 14.57 4.94
C ARG A 513 -24.03 15.27 6.03
N SER A 514 -23.02 14.58 6.52
CA SER A 514 -22.06 15.13 7.49
C SER A 514 -21.06 16.11 6.87
N ILE A 515 -20.96 16.12 5.55
CA ILE A 515 -20.24 17.12 4.77
C ILE A 515 -21.11 17.64 3.61
N SER A 516 -20.73 18.77 3.04
CA SER A 516 -21.47 19.37 1.92
C SER A 516 -21.53 18.46 0.70
N LYS A 517 -22.70 18.37 0.04
CA LYS A 517 -22.85 17.73 -1.28
C LYS A 517 -22.00 18.39 -2.37
N LYS A 518 -21.58 19.66 -2.16
CA LYS A 518 -20.75 20.44 -3.07
C LYS A 518 -19.26 20.36 -2.73
N VAL A 519 -18.84 19.45 -1.83
CA VAL A 519 -17.43 19.22 -1.51
C VAL A 519 -16.63 19.02 -2.80
N LYS A 520 -15.51 19.76 -2.92
CA LYS A 520 -14.63 19.65 -4.08
C LYS A 520 -13.75 18.42 -3.94
N VAL A 521 -13.77 17.54 -4.93
CA VAL A 521 -12.98 16.30 -4.93
C VAL A 521 -11.91 16.40 -6.01
N ARG A 522 -10.66 15.99 -5.67
CA ARG A 522 -9.52 15.93 -6.58
C ARG A 522 -8.84 14.59 -6.45
N TYR A 523 -8.56 13.97 -7.57
CA TYR A 523 -7.74 12.77 -7.66
C TYR A 523 -6.69 12.95 -8.74
N ALA A 524 -5.45 12.61 -8.44
CA ALA A 524 -4.41 12.44 -9.43
C ALA A 524 -3.40 11.40 -8.95
N TYR A 525 -2.99 10.52 -9.87
CA TYR A 525 -1.99 9.48 -9.59
C TYR A 525 -0.79 9.67 -10.50
N TYR A 526 0.36 9.20 -10.04
CA TYR A 526 1.58 9.15 -10.85
C TYR A 526 2.01 7.71 -11.06
N ALA A 527 2.42 7.40 -12.30
CA ALA A 527 2.69 6.04 -12.71
C ALA A 527 3.96 5.48 -12.06
N SER A 528 3.80 4.37 -11.32
CA SER A 528 4.93 3.60 -10.76
C SER A 528 5.51 2.61 -11.76
N ASP A 529 4.66 2.03 -12.60
CA ASP A 529 4.95 0.95 -13.54
C ASP A 529 3.82 0.84 -14.57
N ASN A 530 4.04 0.03 -15.60
CA ASN A 530 2.99 -0.39 -16.53
C ASN A 530 2.90 -1.92 -16.53
N PRO A 531 1.93 -2.53 -15.84
CA PRO A 531 1.82 -3.99 -15.72
C PRO A 531 1.45 -4.70 -17.01
N LEU A 532 1.05 -3.99 -18.09
CA LEU A 532 0.85 -4.57 -19.41
C LEU A 532 2.17 -4.75 -20.18
N LYS A 533 3.24 -4.05 -19.75
CA LYS A 533 4.57 -4.19 -20.34
C LYS A 533 5.38 -5.27 -19.62
N THR A 534 6.06 -6.11 -20.40
CA THR A 534 6.89 -7.20 -19.85
C THR A 534 7.98 -6.67 -18.92
N GLY A 535 8.12 -7.26 -17.74
CA GLY A 535 9.12 -6.90 -16.74
C GLY A 535 8.81 -5.65 -15.91
N HIS A 536 7.66 -5.01 -16.13
CA HIS A 536 7.22 -3.83 -15.41
C HIS A 536 6.07 -4.18 -14.46
N THR A 537 6.39 -4.64 -13.25
CA THR A 537 5.39 -4.90 -12.20
C THR A 537 5.59 -3.95 -11.03
N LEU A 538 4.54 -3.73 -10.23
CA LEU A 538 4.61 -2.97 -8.96
C LEU A 538 5.71 -3.47 -8.00
N ALA A 539 6.22 -4.67 -8.24
CA ALA A 539 7.32 -5.27 -7.51
C ALA A 539 8.70 -4.76 -7.92
N SER A 540 8.83 -4.21 -9.13
CA SER A 540 10.12 -3.91 -9.76
C SER A 540 10.87 -2.70 -9.16
N GLY A 541 10.52 -2.27 -7.96
CA GLY A 541 11.28 -1.29 -7.19
C GLY A 541 10.63 0.08 -7.03
N GLY A 542 11.33 0.99 -6.35
CA GLY A 542 10.87 2.36 -6.13
C GLY A 542 10.90 3.17 -7.43
N LEU A 543 10.09 4.23 -7.47
CA LEU A 543 10.07 5.20 -8.58
C LEU A 543 11.40 5.93 -8.77
N GLY A 544 12.24 5.96 -7.73
CA GLY A 544 13.48 6.72 -7.75
C GLY A 544 13.23 8.19 -8.10
N LEU A 545 14.13 8.77 -8.87
CA LEU A 545 14.04 10.19 -9.28
C LEU A 545 12.88 10.45 -10.28
N THR A 546 12.44 9.46 -11.03
CA THR A 546 11.34 9.60 -12.01
C THR A 546 10.01 10.01 -11.36
N GLY A 547 9.77 9.58 -10.11
CA GLY A 547 8.55 9.93 -9.36
C GLY A 547 8.55 11.33 -8.77
N VAL A 548 9.68 12.02 -8.72
CA VAL A 548 9.78 13.32 -8.05
C VAL A 548 8.96 14.39 -8.77
N LYS A 549 9.19 14.58 -10.08
CA LYS A 549 8.51 15.61 -10.86
C LYS A 549 6.98 15.50 -10.81
N PRO A 550 6.35 14.35 -11.11
CA PRO A 550 4.89 14.24 -11.07
C PRO A 550 4.31 14.44 -9.67
N VAL A 551 4.98 13.98 -8.62
CA VAL A 551 4.54 14.21 -7.22
C VAL A 551 4.43 15.70 -6.93
N TYR A 552 5.45 16.49 -7.25
CA TYR A 552 5.42 17.93 -6.96
C TYR A 552 4.47 18.70 -7.89
N VAL A 553 4.37 18.34 -9.17
CA VAL A 553 3.39 18.93 -10.09
C VAL A 553 1.95 18.76 -9.57
N ILE A 554 1.60 17.55 -9.13
CA ILE A 554 0.26 17.27 -8.56
C ILE A 554 0.07 18.04 -7.25
N THR A 555 1.04 17.98 -6.34
CA THR A 555 0.97 18.63 -5.02
C THR A 555 0.77 20.12 -5.15
N GLU A 556 1.58 20.78 -5.98
CA GLU A 556 1.54 22.21 -6.20
C GLU A 556 0.21 22.64 -6.79
N LYS A 557 -0.32 21.91 -7.77
CA LYS A 557 -1.62 22.22 -8.36
C LYS A 557 -2.78 22.05 -7.37
N ILE A 558 -2.73 21.06 -6.49
CA ILE A 558 -3.70 20.91 -5.41
C ILE A 558 -3.64 22.12 -4.47
N LEU A 559 -2.44 22.53 -4.05
CA LEU A 559 -2.24 23.67 -3.17
C LEU A 559 -2.70 24.98 -3.80
N GLU A 560 -2.35 25.26 -5.06
CA GLU A 560 -2.84 26.41 -5.83
C GLU A 560 -4.37 26.47 -5.79
N GLN A 561 -5.05 25.40 -6.18
CA GLN A 561 -6.51 25.37 -6.19
C GLN A 561 -7.15 25.45 -4.80
N ILE A 562 -6.48 25.10 -3.72
CA ILE A 562 -6.96 25.29 -2.36
C ILE A 562 -6.83 26.77 -1.98
N LEU A 563 -5.67 27.37 -2.22
CA LEU A 563 -5.37 28.74 -1.78
C LEU A 563 -6.08 29.79 -2.63
N GLU A 564 -6.11 29.65 -3.98
CA GLU A 564 -6.88 30.53 -4.87
C GLU A 564 -8.40 30.57 -4.57
N ASN A 565 -8.98 29.43 -4.23
CA ASN A 565 -10.42 29.35 -3.92
C ASN A 565 -10.77 29.90 -2.53
N SER A 566 -9.79 30.27 -1.73
CA SER A 566 -9.97 30.89 -0.42
C SER A 566 -10.12 32.42 -0.52
N VAL A 567 -9.86 32.98 -1.70
CA VAL A 567 -10.10 34.41 -1.99
C VAL A 567 -11.57 34.60 -2.32
N VAL A 568 -12.27 35.35 -1.49
CA VAL A 568 -13.61 35.85 -1.81
C VAL A 568 -13.44 36.90 -2.91
N LYS A 569 -13.79 36.56 -4.17
CA LYS A 569 -13.93 37.61 -5.20
C LYS A 569 -14.98 38.59 -4.71
N PRO A 570 -14.70 39.89 -4.63
CA PRO A 570 -15.73 40.86 -4.31
C PRO A 570 -16.88 40.68 -5.33
N VAL A 571 -18.09 40.55 -4.82
CA VAL A 571 -19.30 40.59 -5.66
C VAL A 571 -19.28 41.94 -6.33
N ALA A 572 -19.15 41.97 -7.65
CA ALA A 572 -19.31 43.21 -8.41
C ALA A 572 -20.71 43.78 -8.04
N PRO A 573 -20.84 45.04 -7.66
CA PRO A 573 -22.15 45.63 -7.45
C PRO A 573 -22.94 45.53 -8.75
N ASP A 574 -24.13 44.97 -8.65
CA ASP A 574 -25.07 44.87 -9.77
C ASP A 574 -25.22 46.26 -10.41
N ALA A 575 -24.85 46.36 -11.69
CA ALA A 575 -25.04 47.56 -12.51
C ALA A 575 -26.40 47.51 -13.18
#